data_bf9e5cfa351530a04354d0298144f089
#
_entry.id   bf9e5cfa351530a04354d0298144f089
#
_cell.length_a   1.000
_cell.length_b   1.000
_cell.length_c   1.000
_cell.angle_alpha   90.00
_cell.angle_beta   90.00
_cell.angle_gamma   90.00
#
_symmetry.space_group_name_H-M   'P 1'
#
loop_
_entity.id
_entity.type
_entity.pdbx_description
1 polymer ?
#
loop_
_entity_poly.entity_id
_entity_poly.type
_entity_poly.pdbx_seq_one_letter_code
_entity_poly.pdbx_strand_id
1 'polypeptide(L)'
;GLGDLKDHSVNLGTKNSGGRQVARRIMEFATYRPDVDYVEMNYSPEELLALPDRKMPDAIFTVSTVPSYFVEALVNERGYKLLEIPFPQSLALRYGWAGNGKILAYTYSVDPPVPEKDISTVTINMYLVANSKVDPEAASKVLETMFSPSTQSRLRVNLDEKGISTPSGFPISPATALFLKRNESIFTLEMWNQATGIFGLGVRVIAGRRL
;
A
#
# COMPACT_ATOMS: atom_id res chain seq x y z
N GLY A 1 12.84 -9.18 -16.76
CA GLY A 1 13.00 -9.03 -15.30
C GLY A 1 14.17 -8.12 -14.95
N LEU A 2 14.60 -8.10 -13.68
CA LEU A 2 15.71 -7.22 -13.25
C LEU A 2 17.00 -7.41 -14.04
N GLY A 3 17.26 -8.63 -14.55
CA GLY A 3 18.43 -8.93 -15.36
C GLY A 3 18.55 -8.13 -16.66
N ASP A 4 17.42 -7.64 -17.16
CA ASP A 4 17.35 -6.91 -18.43
C ASP A 4 17.68 -5.41 -18.28
N LEU A 5 17.95 -4.94 -17.03
CA LEU A 5 18.21 -3.52 -16.74
C LEU A 5 19.68 -3.13 -16.90
N LYS A 6 20.56 -4.10 -17.18
CA LYS A 6 21.98 -3.82 -17.38
C LYS A 6 22.19 -2.97 -18.64
N ASP A 7 23.06 -1.98 -18.55
CA ASP A 7 23.43 -1.03 -19.60
C ASP A 7 22.25 -0.12 -20.08
N HIS A 8 21.14 -0.08 -19.31
CA HIS A 8 19.98 0.75 -19.59
C HIS A 8 19.87 1.96 -18.67
N SER A 9 19.09 2.95 -19.08
CA SER A 9 18.70 4.10 -18.25
C SER A 9 17.55 3.71 -17.32
N VAL A 10 17.72 3.92 -16.00
CA VAL A 10 16.76 3.51 -14.98
C VAL A 10 16.40 4.67 -14.09
N ASN A 11 15.13 5.08 -14.09
CA ASN A 11 14.65 6.08 -13.16
C ASN A 11 14.31 5.43 -11.81
N LEU A 12 15.01 5.83 -10.77
CA LEU A 12 14.77 5.35 -9.40
C LEU A 12 13.87 6.27 -8.57
N GLY A 13 13.40 7.37 -9.15
CA GLY A 13 12.64 8.43 -8.47
C GLY A 13 13.52 9.56 -7.99
N THR A 14 12.89 10.60 -7.46
CA THR A 14 13.58 11.84 -7.04
C THR A 14 14.68 11.57 -6.00
N LYS A 15 15.74 12.39 -6.08
CA LYS A 15 16.85 12.36 -5.12
C LYS A 15 16.37 12.40 -3.71
N ASN A 16 16.59 11.96 -2.71
CA ASN A 16 16.08 12.05 -1.33
C ASN A 16 14.69 11.45 -1.08
N SER A 17 14.05 10.79 -2.06
CA SER A 17 12.78 10.08 -1.84
C SER A 17 13.00 8.71 -1.20
N GLY A 18 12.03 8.27 -0.40
CA GLY A 18 11.98 6.90 0.12
C GLY A 18 11.88 5.87 -1.01
N GLY A 19 11.15 6.18 -2.09
CA GLY A 19 11.02 5.33 -3.26
C GLY A 19 12.38 5.04 -3.93
N ARG A 20 13.22 6.05 -4.08
CA ARG A 20 14.58 5.88 -4.61
C ARG A 20 15.44 4.97 -3.72
N GLN A 21 15.31 5.10 -2.40
CA GLN A 21 16.06 4.23 -1.49
C GLN A 21 15.63 2.77 -1.64
N VAL A 22 14.32 2.52 -1.75
CA VAL A 22 13.78 1.18 -2.01
C VAL A 22 14.29 0.63 -3.34
N ALA A 23 14.17 1.41 -4.42
CA ALA A 23 14.64 1.03 -5.75
C ALA A 23 16.14 0.68 -5.75
N ARG A 24 16.98 1.52 -5.11
CA ARG A 24 18.42 1.22 -4.97
C ARG A 24 18.69 -0.09 -4.24
N ARG A 25 17.95 -0.38 -3.16
CA ARG A 25 18.08 -1.66 -2.45
C ARG A 25 17.72 -2.86 -3.32
N ILE A 26 16.71 -2.72 -4.18
CA ILE A 26 16.34 -3.77 -5.14
C ILE A 26 17.45 -3.96 -6.18
N MET A 27 18.02 -2.87 -6.71
CA MET A 27 19.14 -2.93 -7.65
C MET A 27 20.41 -3.51 -7.02
N GLU A 28 20.73 -3.14 -5.79
CA GLU A 28 21.83 -3.73 -5.00
C GLU A 28 21.61 -5.24 -4.79
N PHE A 29 20.38 -5.66 -4.52
CA PHE A 29 20.03 -7.08 -4.43
C PHE A 29 20.28 -7.82 -5.75
N ALA A 30 19.98 -7.18 -6.89
CA ALA A 30 20.31 -7.68 -8.22
C ALA A 30 21.82 -7.57 -8.56
N THR A 31 22.67 -7.10 -7.61
CA THR A 31 24.12 -6.87 -7.75
C THR A 31 24.48 -5.74 -8.72
N TYR A 32 23.57 -4.84 -9.02
CA TYR A 32 23.79 -3.72 -9.93
C TYR A 32 24.26 -2.46 -9.21
N ARG A 33 25.26 -1.80 -9.77
CA ARG A 33 25.86 -0.58 -9.26
C ARG A 33 25.47 0.60 -10.17
N PRO A 34 25.04 1.72 -9.59
CA PRO A 34 24.71 2.92 -10.36
C PRO A 34 25.94 3.41 -11.13
N ASP A 35 25.72 3.97 -12.31
CA ASP A 35 26.71 4.54 -13.21
C ASP A 35 27.85 3.55 -13.66
N VAL A 36 27.69 2.26 -13.33
CA VAL A 36 28.57 1.16 -13.76
C VAL A 36 27.76 0.14 -14.58
N ASP A 37 26.67 -0.35 -13.98
CA ASP A 37 25.85 -1.40 -14.57
C ASP A 37 24.55 -0.83 -15.18
N TYR A 38 24.16 0.42 -14.82
CA TYR A 38 23.01 1.15 -15.39
C TYR A 38 23.20 2.66 -15.20
N VAL A 39 22.52 3.47 -16.01
CA VAL A 39 22.50 4.93 -15.89
C VAL A 39 21.35 5.33 -14.97
N GLU A 40 21.67 5.88 -13.79
CA GLU A 40 20.64 6.32 -12.84
C GLU A 40 20.01 7.66 -13.26
N MET A 41 18.68 7.69 -13.35
CA MET A 41 17.86 8.90 -13.50
C MET A 41 17.03 9.16 -12.26
N ASN A 42 16.69 10.44 -12.00
CA ASN A 42 16.01 10.85 -10.75
C ASN A 42 14.85 11.83 -10.98
N TYR A 43 14.00 11.53 -11.95
CA TYR A 43 12.80 12.32 -12.24
C TYR A 43 11.64 11.97 -11.30
N SER A 44 10.80 12.98 -11.00
CA SER A 44 9.50 12.77 -10.38
C SER A 44 8.49 12.17 -11.38
N PRO A 45 7.36 11.62 -10.91
CA PRO A 45 6.28 11.17 -11.79
C PRO A 45 5.79 12.26 -12.75
N GLU A 46 5.64 13.50 -12.27
CA GLU A 46 5.19 14.64 -13.04
C GLU A 46 6.21 15.03 -14.13
N GLU A 47 7.48 15.05 -13.77
CA GLU A 47 8.57 15.30 -14.73
C GLU A 47 8.61 14.23 -15.82
N LEU A 48 8.47 12.94 -15.44
CA LEU A 48 8.44 11.84 -16.40
C LEU A 48 7.27 11.96 -17.38
N LEU A 49 6.06 12.26 -16.90
CA LEU A 49 4.91 12.44 -17.78
C LEU A 49 5.06 13.63 -18.75
N ALA A 50 5.85 14.63 -18.37
CA ALA A 50 6.16 15.80 -19.20
C ALA A 50 7.30 15.57 -20.20
N LEU A 51 8.09 14.49 -20.06
CA LEU A 51 9.19 14.20 -20.97
C LEU A 51 8.65 13.75 -22.34
N PRO A 52 9.32 14.16 -23.43
CA PRO A 52 9.09 13.56 -24.74
C PRO A 52 9.60 12.12 -24.76
N ASP A 53 8.95 11.24 -25.55
CA ASP A 53 9.22 9.81 -25.57
C ASP A 53 10.70 9.45 -25.74
N ARG A 54 11.40 10.17 -26.62
CA ARG A 54 12.84 9.96 -26.88
C ARG A 54 13.77 10.23 -25.68
N LYS A 55 13.26 10.86 -24.62
CA LYS A 55 14.00 11.17 -23.39
C LYS A 55 13.54 10.34 -22.20
N MET A 56 12.53 9.53 -22.41
CA MET A 56 12.04 8.63 -21.36
C MET A 56 13.12 7.60 -20.99
N PRO A 57 13.27 7.27 -19.71
CA PRO A 57 14.17 6.20 -19.29
C PRO A 57 13.68 4.85 -19.79
N ASP A 58 14.60 3.90 -19.96
CA ASP A 58 14.26 2.54 -20.40
C ASP A 58 13.44 1.79 -19.34
N ALA A 59 13.70 2.07 -18.06
CA ALA A 59 12.95 1.50 -16.95
C ALA A 59 12.66 2.54 -15.87
N ILE A 60 11.55 2.33 -15.15
CA ILE A 60 11.09 3.23 -14.09
C ILE A 60 10.72 2.40 -12.86
N PHE A 61 11.36 2.70 -11.73
CA PHE A 61 10.88 2.26 -10.42
C PHE A 61 9.90 3.29 -9.85
N THR A 62 8.78 2.81 -9.35
CA THR A 62 7.83 3.63 -8.60
C THR A 62 7.35 2.88 -7.38
N VAL A 63 7.16 3.61 -6.28
CA VAL A 63 6.53 3.12 -5.05
C VAL A 63 5.20 3.84 -4.90
N SER A 64 4.12 3.11 -5.06
CA SER A 64 2.75 3.65 -5.04
C SER A 64 1.74 2.60 -4.57
N THR A 65 0.52 3.01 -4.34
CA THR A 65 -0.62 2.09 -4.25
C THR A 65 -0.86 1.40 -5.59
N VAL A 66 -1.49 0.24 -5.56
CA VAL A 66 -1.93 -0.49 -6.76
C VAL A 66 -3.46 -0.59 -6.72
N PRO A 67 -4.17 -0.12 -7.76
CA PRO A 67 -3.69 0.54 -8.98
C PRO A 67 -3.16 1.96 -8.75
N SER A 68 -2.30 2.43 -9.65
CA SER A 68 -1.72 3.77 -9.65
C SER A 68 -1.98 4.46 -10.99
N TYR A 69 -2.49 5.69 -10.98
CA TYR A 69 -2.70 6.48 -12.20
C TYR A 69 -1.41 6.73 -12.99
N PHE A 70 -0.31 6.91 -12.29
CA PHE A 70 0.99 7.09 -12.93
C PHE A 70 1.40 5.84 -13.71
N VAL A 71 1.27 4.67 -13.10
CA VAL A 71 1.57 3.39 -13.78
C VAL A 71 0.60 3.13 -14.91
N GLU A 72 -0.70 3.44 -14.73
CA GLU A 72 -1.73 3.35 -15.77
C GLU A 72 -1.37 4.17 -17.00
N ALA A 73 -0.93 5.43 -16.83
CA ALA A 73 -0.46 6.27 -17.93
C ALA A 73 0.78 5.69 -18.64
N LEU A 74 1.75 5.17 -17.88
CA LEU A 74 2.96 4.58 -18.46
C LEU A 74 2.64 3.35 -19.32
N VAL A 75 1.77 2.46 -18.87
CA VAL A 75 1.48 1.20 -19.59
C VAL A 75 0.51 1.41 -20.75
N ASN A 76 -0.49 2.29 -20.60
CA ASN A 76 -1.53 2.49 -21.61
C ASN A 76 -1.15 3.55 -22.67
N GLU A 77 -0.36 4.57 -22.30
CA GLU A 77 -0.08 5.71 -23.18
C GLU A 77 1.37 5.77 -23.66
N ARG A 78 2.31 5.22 -22.88
CA ARG A 78 3.74 5.30 -23.14
C ARG A 78 4.39 3.97 -23.53
N GLY A 79 3.60 2.89 -23.64
CA GLY A 79 4.07 1.58 -24.09
C GLY A 79 4.98 0.83 -23.11
N TYR A 80 5.04 1.24 -21.84
CA TYR A 80 5.78 0.51 -20.82
C TYR A 80 5.12 -0.82 -20.49
N LYS A 81 5.93 -1.78 -20.05
CA LYS A 81 5.46 -3.08 -19.54
C LYS A 81 5.87 -3.23 -18.08
N LEU A 82 5.02 -3.88 -17.32
CA LEU A 82 5.36 -4.23 -15.93
C LEU A 82 6.41 -5.33 -15.92
N LEU A 83 7.49 -5.12 -15.17
CA LEU A 83 8.54 -6.11 -14.96
C LEU A 83 8.35 -6.84 -13.65
N GLU A 84 8.52 -8.14 -13.67
CA GLU A 84 8.50 -8.96 -12.47
C GLU A 84 9.75 -8.71 -11.62
N ILE A 85 9.53 -8.50 -10.32
CA ILE A 85 10.59 -8.40 -9.31
C ILE A 85 10.47 -9.63 -8.42
N PRO A 86 11.18 -10.72 -8.72
CA PRO A 86 11.17 -11.92 -7.91
C PRO A 86 11.93 -11.67 -6.60
N PHE A 87 11.19 -11.28 -5.55
CA PHE A 87 11.75 -11.03 -4.23
C PHE A 87 11.51 -12.25 -3.35
N PRO A 88 12.53 -13.06 -3.04
CA PRO A 88 12.36 -14.26 -2.24
C PRO A 88 11.82 -13.96 -0.84
N GLN A 89 10.91 -14.78 -0.36
CA GLN A 89 10.29 -14.59 0.96
C GLN A 89 11.32 -14.55 2.10
N SER A 90 12.41 -15.28 1.96
CA SER A 90 13.54 -15.24 2.91
C SER A 90 14.18 -13.85 3.02
N LEU A 91 14.17 -13.05 1.96
CA LEU A 91 14.67 -11.68 1.98
C LEU A 91 13.70 -10.72 2.65
N ALA A 92 12.40 -10.93 2.52
CA ALA A 92 11.39 -10.19 3.28
C ALA A 92 11.65 -10.34 4.80
N LEU A 93 11.95 -11.54 5.26
CA LEU A 93 12.31 -11.79 6.65
C LEU A 93 13.62 -11.09 7.05
N ARG A 94 14.62 -11.07 6.17
CA ARG A 94 15.91 -10.44 6.44
C ARG A 94 15.85 -8.92 6.51
N TYR A 95 15.08 -8.32 5.63
CA TYR A 95 15.02 -6.86 5.52
C TYR A 95 13.93 -6.21 6.37
N GLY A 96 12.93 -6.93 6.84
CA GLY A 96 11.89 -6.47 7.77
C GLY A 96 11.02 -5.29 7.32
N TRP A 97 11.48 -4.51 6.32
CA TRP A 97 10.77 -3.37 5.75
C TRP A 97 10.06 -3.68 4.44
N ALA A 98 10.37 -4.81 3.83
CA ALA A 98 9.85 -5.24 2.55
C ALA A 98 9.10 -6.58 2.69
N GLY A 99 8.09 -6.75 1.89
CA GLY A 99 7.30 -7.98 1.78
C GLY A 99 7.14 -8.40 0.32
N ASN A 100 6.61 -9.59 0.13
CA ASN A 100 6.22 -10.07 -1.18
C ASN A 100 4.82 -9.56 -1.50
N GLY A 101 4.63 -9.07 -2.71
CA GLY A 101 3.34 -8.65 -3.23
C GLY A 101 3.11 -9.15 -4.64
N LYS A 102 1.89 -8.90 -5.11
CA LYS A 102 1.49 -9.18 -6.48
C LYS A 102 0.70 -8.01 -7.05
N ILE A 103 0.94 -7.72 -8.32
CA ILE A 103 0.04 -6.94 -9.13
C ILE A 103 -0.82 -7.96 -9.89
N LEU A 104 -2.12 -7.93 -9.63
CA LEU A 104 -3.04 -8.92 -10.21
C LEU A 104 -3.21 -8.69 -11.71
N ALA A 105 -3.50 -9.77 -12.42
CA ALA A 105 -3.90 -9.67 -13.83
C ALA A 105 -5.06 -8.68 -14.00
N TYR A 106 -5.11 -8.00 -15.14
CA TYR A 106 -6.15 -7.03 -15.51
C TYR A 106 -6.22 -5.76 -14.62
N THR A 107 -5.20 -5.49 -13.79
CA THR A 107 -5.21 -4.32 -12.87
C THR A 107 -5.32 -2.99 -13.61
N TYR A 108 -4.66 -2.82 -14.76
CA TYR A 108 -4.56 -1.55 -15.49
C TYR A 108 -5.32 -1.52 -16.82
N SER A 109 -5.60 -2.66 -17.42
CA SER A 109 -6.41 -2.78 -18.64
C SER A 109 -7.04 -4.17 -18.73
N VAL A 110 -8.22 -4.24 -19.35
CA VAL A 110 -8.97 -5.49 -19.59
C VAL A 110 -8.77 -5.97 -21.03
N ASP A 111 -8.67 -5.03 -21.97
CA ASP A 111 -8.48 -5.34 -23.40
C ASP A 111 -7.51 -4.30 -24.06
N PRO A 112 -6.28 -4.71 -24.40
CA PRO A 112 -5.63 -5.95 -23.98
C PRO A 112 -5.37 -5.99 -22.47
N PRO A 113 -5.30 -7.19 -21.85
CA PRO A 113 -5.11 -7.29 -20.40
C PRO A 113 -3.72 -6.80 -19.96
N VAL A 114 -3.67 -5.93 -18.94
CA VAL A 114 -2.41 -5.43 -18.36
C VAL A 114 -2.46 -5.52 -16.84
N PRO A 115 -1.58 -6.31 -16.22
CA PRO A 115 -0.77 -7.36 -16.83
C PRO A 115 -1.65 -8.55 -17.27
N GLU A 116 -1.16 -9.37 -18.19
CA GLU A 116 -1.86 -10.59 -18.66
C GLU A 116 -1.97 -11.67 -17.58
N LYS A 117 -1.03 -11.69 -16.64
CA LYS A 117 -0.97 -12.61 -15.51
C LYS A 117 -0.51 -11.87 -14.26
N ASP A 118 -0.74 -12.45 -13.09
CA ASP A 118 -0.19 -11.93 -11.85
C ASP A 118 1.32 -11.75 -11.93
N ILE A 119 1.81 -10.59 -11.50
CA ILE A 119 3.23 -10.24 -11.49
C ILE A 119 3.70 -10.13 -10.04
N SER A 120 4.78 -10.83 -9.72
CA SER A 120 5.44 -10.70 -8.42
C SER A 120 6.14 -9.35 -8.29
N THR A 121 6.00 -8.72 -7.14
CA THR A 121 6.63 -7.43 -6.83
C THR A 121 7.01 -7.34 -5.37
N VAL A 122 7.72 -6.28 -5.01
CA VAL A 122 8.06 -5.95 -3.62
C VAL A 122 7.00 -5.01 -3.04
N THR A 123 6.53 -5.32 -1.84
CA THR A 123 5.66 -4.43 -1.07
C THR A 123 6.42 -3.81 0.08
N ILE A 124 6.03 -2.61 0.47
CA ILE A 124 6.51 -1.93 1.66
C ILE A 124 5.33 -1.46 2.50
N ASN A 125 5.52 -1.39 3.81
CA ASN A 125 4.51 -0.82 4.69
C ASN A 125 4.54 0.70 4.60
N MET A 126 3.36 1.31 4.53
CA MET A 126 3.16 2.75 4.65
C MET A 126 2.64 3.06 6.05
N TYR A 127 3.24 4.05 6.69
CA TYR A 127 2.85 4.50 8.02
C TYR A 127 2.34 5.93 7.98
N LEU A 128 1.21 6.17 8.64
CA LEU A 128 0.78 7.51 8.98
C LEU A 128 1.40 7.87 10.33
N VAL A 129 2.25 8.89 10.34
CA VAL A 129 2.89 9.37 11.57
C VAL A 129 2.34 10.73 11.95
N ALA A 130 2.12 10.95 13.23
CA ALA A 130 1.65 12.21 13.77
C ALA A 130 2.60 12.72 14.85
N ASN A 131 2.69 14.03 15.00
CA ASN A 131 3.40 14.65 16.12
C ASN A 131 2.71 14.27 17.45
N SER A 132 3.49 14.01 18.50
CA SER A 132 2.97 13.64 19.82
C SER A 132 2.08 14.72 20.46
N LYS A 133 2.12 15.97 19.98
CA LYS A 133 1.29 17.08 20.43
C LYS A 133 -0.03 17.22 19.68
N VAL A 134 -0.28 16.39 18.67
CA VAL A 134 -1.55 16.41 17.94
C VAL A 134 -2.67 15.95 18.86
N ASP A 135 -3.79 16.68 18.82
CA ASP A 135 -5.00 16.29 19.53
C ASP A 135 -5.49 14.91 19.07
N PRO A 136 -5.64 13.94 19.98
CA PRO A 136 -6.05 12.58 19.62
C PRO A 136 -7.42 12.50 18.93
N GLU A 137 -8.36 13.38 19.27
CA GLU A 137 -9.69 13.40 18.64
C GLU A 137 -9.59 13.88 17.18
N ALA A 138 -8.82 14.95 16.95
CA ALA A 138 -8.58 15.44 15.60
C ALA A 138 -7.87 14.38 14.72
N ALA A 139 -6.86 13.70 15.26
CA ALA A 139 -6.16 12.64 14.58
C ALA A 139 -7.06 11.40 14.33
N SER A 140 -7.97 11.07 15.26
CA SER A 140 -8.96 10.01 15.06
C SER A 140 -9.91 10.33 13.90
N LYS A 141 -10.36 11.58 13.76
CA LYS A 141 -11.18 12.02 12.61
C LYS A 141 -10.46 11.90 11.27
N VAL A 142 -9.16 12.13 11.24
CA VAL A 142 -8.35 11.88 10.03
C VAL A 142 -8.42 10.39 9.66
N LEU A 143 -8.24 9.49 10.63
CA LEU A 143 -8.37 8.06 10.40
C LEU A 143 -9.78 7.68 9.92
N GLU A 144 -10.83 8.20 10.55
CA GLU A 144 -12.22 7.98 10.10
C GLU A 144 -12.43 8.39 8.64
N THR A 145 -11.87 9.53 8.25
CA THR A 145 -11.94 10.01 6.86
C THR A 145 -11.18 9.09 5.90
N MET A 146 -9.97 8.69 6.27
CA MET A 146 -9.14 7.81 5.44
C MET A 146 -9.79 6.45 5.22
N PHE A 147 -10.37 5.86 6.26
CA PHE A 147 -11.03 4.56 6.21
C PHE A 147 -12.50 4.63 5.74
N SER A 148 -13.03 5.82 5.44
CA SER A 148 -14.38 5.95 4.91
C SER A 148 -14.50 5.32 3.52
N PRO A 149 -15.63 4.63 3.20
CA PRO A 149 -15.84 4.04 1.87
C PRO A 149 -15.70 5.05 0.73
N SER A 150 -16.15 6.28 0.94
CA SER A 150 -16.05 7.35 -0.05
C SER A 150 -14.61 7.72 -0.38
N THR A 151 -13.74 7.83 0.64
CA THR A 151 -12.33 8.14 0.43
C THR A 151 -11.61 6.97 -0.24
N GLN A 152 -11.82 5.75 0.22
CA GLN A 152 -11.21 4.57 -0.37
C GLN A 152 -11.59 4.38 -1.85
N SER A 153 -12.88 4.59 -2.18
CA SER A 153 -13.36 4.54 -3.56
C SER A 153 -12.72 5.62 -4.44
N ARG A 154 -12.63 6.88 -3.95
CA ARG A 154 -11.99 7.98 -4.69
C ARG A 154 -10.51 7.74 -4.96
N LEU A 155 -9.80 7.19 -3.99
CA LEU A 155 -8.37 6.91 -4.08
C LEU A 155 -8.06 5.56 -4.73
N ARG A 156 -9.09 4.75 -5.03
CA ARG A 156 -8.96 3.36 -5.52
C ARG A 156 -8.04 2.51 -4.62
N VAL A 157 -8.13 2.72 -3.30
CA VAL A 157 -7.35 1.96 -2.32
C VAL A 157 -8.28 1.13 -1.46
N ASN A 158 -7.81 -0.02 -1.03
CA ASN A 158 -8.47 -0.84 -0.03
C ASN A 158 -7.60 -0.86 1.23
N LEU A 159 -7.97 -0.02 2.20
CA LEU A 159 -7.29 0.05 3.49
C LEU A 159 -7.96 -0.93 4.45
N ASP A 160 -7.19 -1.86 5.00
CA ASP A 160 -7.67 -2.79 6.01
C ASP A 160 -7.44 -2.20 7.42
N GLU A 161 -8.52 -1.97 8.16
CA GLU A 161 -8.47 -1.49 9.53
C GLU A 161 -7.71 -2.43 10.47
N LYS A 162 -7.69 -3.74 10.17
CA LYS A 162 -6.92 -4.72 10.95
C LYS A 162 -5.42 -4.46 10.93
N GLY A 163 -4.93 -3.86 9.84
CA GLY A 163 -3.53 -3.50 9.68
C GLY A 163 -3.08 -2.32 10.55
N ILE A 164 -4.02 -1.49 11.04
CA ILE A 164 -3.68 -0.23 11.75
C ILE A 164 -2.95 -0.45 13.07
N SER A 165 -3.15 -1.61 13.69
CA SER A 165 -2.51 -2.01 14.96
C SER A 165 -1.25 -2.86 14.75
N THR A 166 -0.82 -3.08 13.51
CA THR A 166 0.38 -3.89 13.24
C THR A 166 1.61 -3.21 13.83
N PRO A 167 2.46 -3.92 14.58
CA PRO A 167 3.66 -3.36 15.14
C PRO A 167 4.56 -2.75 14.06
N SER A 168 4.97 -1.50 14.24
CA SER A 168 5.72 -0.74 13.24
C SER A 168 7.09 -0.26 13.72
N GLY A 169 7.46 -0.57 14.96
CA GLY A 169 8.62 0.03 15.62
C GLY A 169 8.35 1.43 16.19
N PHE A 170 7.18 2.03 15.91
CA PHE A 170 6.70 3.27 16.51
C PHE A 170 5.61 2.99 17.53
N PRO A 171 5.47 3.81 18.61
CA PRO A 171 4.36 3.69 19.53
C PRO A 171 3.04 3.98 18.82
N ILE A 172 2.01 3.19 19.15
CA ILE A 172 0.66 3.39 18.61
C ILE A 172 0.09 4.68 19.21
N SER A 173 -0.45 5.56 18.36
CA SER A 173 -1.06 6.80 18.77
C SER A 173 -2.33 6.57 19.61
N PRO A 174 -2.61 7.37 20.68
CA PRO A 174 -3.91 7.37 21.35
C PRO A 174 -5.11 7.56 20.40
N ALA A 175 -4.93 8.31 19.31
CA ALA A 175 -5.94 8.47 18.27
C ALA A 175 -6.34 7.15 17.60
N THR A 176 -5.41 6.21 17.46
CA THR A 176 -5.70 4.87 16.93
C THR A 176 -6.64 4.11 17.84
N ALA A 177 -6.44 4.20 19.15
CA ALA A 177 -7.34 3.56 20.12
C ALA A 177 -8.76 4.16 20.06
N LEU A 178 -8.87 5.50 19.96
CA LEU A 178 -10.17 6.17 19.78
C LEU A 178 -10.85 5.73 18.49
N PHE A 179 -10.12 5.70 17.39
CA PHE A 179 -10.63 5.26 16.10
C PHE A 179 -11.14 3.81 16.15
N LEU A 180 -10.41 2.89 16.73
CA LEU A 180 -10.81 1.48 16.81
C LEU A 180 -12.03 1.29 17.71
N LYS A 181 -12.18 2.11 18.76
CA LYS A 181 -13.33 2.07 19.67
C LYS A 181 -14.59 2.74 19.14
N ARG A 182 -14.54 3.51 18.05
CA ARG A 182 -15.68 4.26 17.51
C ARG A 182 -16.93 3.40 17.18
N ASN A 183 -16.71 2.13 16.86
CA ASN A 183 -17.76 1.17 16.53
C ASN A 183 -18.07 0.23 17.71
N GLU A 184 -17.37 0.35 18.83
CA GLU A 184 -17.77 -0.34 20.04
C GLU A 184 -19.11 0.25 20.48
N SER A 185 -20.17 -0.52 20.32
CA SER A 185 -21.52 -0.15 20.75
C SER A 185 -21.47 0.29 22.20
N ILE A 186 -22.08 1.44 22.49
CA ILE A 186 -22.30 1.91 23.88
C ILE A 186 -23.14 0.88 24.66
N PHE A 187 -23.80 -0.02 23.96
CA PHE A 187 -24.49 -1.19 24.51
C PHE A 187 -23.50 -2.34 24.70
N THR A 188 -22.74 -2.31 25.79
CA THR A 188 -22.02 -3.51 26.23
C THR A 188 -23.04 -4.59 26.65
N LEU A 189 -22.67 -5.86 26.49
CA LEU A 189 -23.48 -7.00 26.95
C LEU A 189 -23.90 -6.83 28.43
N GLU A 190 -23.08 -6.14 29.22
CA GLU A 190 -23.37 -5.79 30.62
C GLU A 190 -24.53 -4.79 30.78
N MET A 191 -24.59 -3.75 29.93
CA MET A 191 -25.73 -2.83 29.93
C MET A 191 -27.01 -3.51 29.43
N TRP A 192 -26.90 -4.42 28.45
CA TRP A 192 -28.03 -5.23 28.02
C TRP A 192 -28.53 -6.15 29.14
N ASN A 193 -27.64 -6.82 29.86
CA ASN A 193 -27.98 -7.65 31.00
C ASN A 193 -28.58 -6.83 32.15
N GLN A 194 -28.11 -5.62 32.41
CA GLN A 194 -28.71 -4.72 33.40
C GLN A 194 -30.09 -4.23 32.98
N ALA A 195 -30.27 -3.84 31.73
CA ALA A 195 -31.56 -3.41 31.18
C ALA A 195 -32.59 -4.53 31.21
N THR A 196 -32.22 -5.77 30.85
CA THR A 196 -33.11 -6.93 30.90
C THR A 196 -33.40 -7.41 32.32
N GLY A 197 -32.47 -7.21 33.27
CA GLY A 197 -32.67 -7.47 34.68
C GLY A 197 -33.67 -6.55 35.34
N ILE A 198 -33.76 -5.28 34.90
CA ILE A 198 -34.70 -4.28 35.46
C ILE A 198 -36.13 -4.47 34.91
N PHE A 199 -36.30 -4.96 33.70
CA PHE A 199 -37.63 -5.08 33.05
C PHE A 199 -38.23 -6.49 33.06
N GLY A 200 -37.57 -7.49 33.60
CA GLY A 200 -38.15 -8.81 33.86
C GLY A 200 -38.73 -9.55 32.61
N LEU A 201 -38.42 -9.11 31.42
CA LEU A 201 -38.90 -9.68 30.18
C LEU A 201 -37.90 -10.70 29.62
N GLY A 202 -38.14 -11.98 30.00
CA GLY A 202 -37.39 -13.10 29.43
C GLY A 202 -37.68 -13.29 27.95
N VAL A 203 -36.79 -12.82 27.07
CA VAL A 203 -36.78 -13.26 25.67
C VAL A 203 -36.03 -14.58 25.57
N ARG A 204 -36.77 -15.70 25.42
CA ARG A 204 -36.16 -16.99 25.09
C ARG A 204 -35.81 -16.99 23.59
N VAL A 205 -34.53 -16.96 23.27
CA VAL A 205 -34.05 -17.22 21.94
C VAL A 205 -34.05 -18.76 21.74
N ILE A 206 -34.99 -19.26 20.92
CA ILE A 206 -35.02 -20.65 20.51
C ILE A 206 -34.04 -20.77 19.31
N ALA A 207 -32.87 -21.35 19.56
CA ALA A 207 -31.94 -21.73 18.48
C ALA A 207 -32.46 -23.00 17.79
N GLY A 208 -33.06 -22.86 16.62
CA GLY A 208 -33.43 -23.97 15.76
C GLY A 208 -32.21 -24.56 15.08
N ARG A 209 -31.84 -25.79 15.47
CA ARG A 209 -30.93 -26.65 14.70
C ARG A 209 -31.66 -27.12 13.45
N ARG A 210 -31.13 -26.82 12.25
CA ARG A 210 -31.55 -27.53 11.03
C ARG A 210 -30.57 -28.70 10.79
N LEU A 211 -31.16 -29.85 10.61
CA LEU A 211 -30.61 -31.09 10.07
C LEU A 211 -30.08 -30.88 8.65
#